data_06fbfccaaa4970b4fff769b27a7fa2b3
#
_entry.id   06fbfccaaa4970b4fff769b27a7fa2b3
#
_cell.length_a   1.000
_cell.length_b   1.000
_cell.length_c   1.000
_cell.angle_alpha   90.00
_cell.angle_beta   90.00
_cell.angle_gamma   90.00
#
_symmetry.space_group_name_H-M   'P 1'
#
loop_
_entity.id
_entity.type
_entity.pdbx_description
1 polymer ?
#
loop_
_entity_poly.entity_id
_entity_poly.type
_entity_poly.pdbx_seq_one_letter_code
_entity_poly.pdbx_strand_id
1 'polypeptide(L)'
;KGGGQVIADRLTEVIEAHGGSVHLRYPVDRVIIEGDRAVGVKLEARSAGEVGEEVRANVVLSNADLMLTLNRLVGRQHLSAEWIARSDRFHMADAIFITFLGVRGDLQKKGMCATNYW
;
A
#
# COMPACT_ATOMS: atom_id res chain seq x y z
N LYS A 1 -7.14 -15.60 -18.70
CA LYS A 1 -6.87 -14.38 -19.48
C LYS A 1 -7.18 -13.18 -18.61
N GLY A 2 -6.32 -12.11 -18.60
CA GLY A 2 -6.55 -10.88 -17.83
C GLY A 2 -5.39 -10.46 -16.93
N GLY A 3 -4.33 -11.24 -16.82
CA GLY A 3 -3.15 -10.90 -16.02
C GLY A 3 -3.42 -10.74 -14.53
N GLY A 4 -2.54 -10.04 -13.82
CA GLY A 4 -2.66 -9.82 -12.37
C GLY A 4 -3.88 -8.98 -11.96
N GLN A 5 -4.42 -8.16 -12.86
CA GLN A 5 -5.60 -7.32 -12.58
C GLN A 5 -6.82 -8.15 -12.18
N VAL A 6 -6.99 -9.35 -12.77
CA VAL A 6 -8.11 -10.24 -12.43
C VAL A 6 -8.16 -10.59 -10.94
N ILE A 7 -7.00 -10.69 -10.28
CA ILE A 7 -6.92 -10.98 -8.84
C ILE A 7 -7.48 -9.79 -8.05
N ALA A 8 -7.05 -8.58 -8.41
CA ALA A 8 -7.54 -7.36 -7.76
C ALA A 8 -9.05 -7.18 -7.95
N ASP A 9 -9.55 -7.39 -9.18
CA ASP A 9 -10.98 -7.27 -9.49
C ASP A 9 -11.80 -8.28 -8.67
N ARG A 10 -11.36 -9.54 -8.58
CA ARG A 10 -12.06 -10.56 -7.79
C ARG A 10 -12.04 -10.27 -6.29
N LEU A 11 -10.95 -9.77 -5.75
CA LEU A 11 -10.89 -9.35 -4.35
C LEU A 11 -11.82 -8.17 -4.08
N THR A 12 -11.89 -7.21 -5.00
CA THR A 12 -12.84 -6.08 -4.92
C THR A 12 -14.28 -6.58 -4.91
N GLU A 13 -14.67 -7.47 -5.83
CA GLU A 13 -16.00 -8.08 -5.86
C GLU A 13 -16.36 -8.76 -4.51
N VAL A 14 -15.40 -9.46 -3.89
CA VAL A 14 -15.64 -10.13 -2.60
C VAL A 14 -15.83 -9.09 -1.48
N ILE A 15 -15.02 -8.04 -1.44
CA ILE A 15 -15.15 -6.96 -0.45
C ILE A 15 -16.52 -6.31 -0.56
N GLU A 16 -16.93 -5.94 -1.76
CA GLU A 16 -18.21 -5.25 -2.02
C GLU A 16 -19.43 -6.16 -1.74
N ALA A 17 -19.35 -7.44 -2.09
CA ALA A 17 -20.38 -8.42 -1.78
C ALA A 17 -20.63 -8.60 -0.27
N HIS A 18 -19.63 -8.26 0.57
CA HIS A 18 -19.75 -8.32 2.03
C HIS A 18 -19.96 -6.94 2.68
N GLY A 19 -20.40 -5.94 1.89
CA GLY A 19 -20.72 -4.60 2.39
C GLY A 19 -19.51 -3.68 2.60
N GLY A 20 -18.33 -4.08 2.15
CA GLY A 20 -17.15 -3.23 2.12
C GLY A 20 -17.11 -2.31 0.90
N SER A 21 -16.12 -1.43 0.85
CA SER A 21 -15.88 -0.56 -0.29
C SER A 21 -14.39 -0.44 -0.59
N VAL A 22 -14.05 -0.24 -1.87
CA VAL A 22 -12.67 0.00 -2.32
C VAL A 22 -12.59 1.42 -2.87
N HIS A 23 -11.73 2.23 -2.27
CA HIS A 23 -11.52 3.61 -2.66
C HIS A 23 -10.12 3.76 -3.26
N LEU A 24 -10.05 4.17 -4.52
CA LEU A 24 -8.79 4.41 -5.23
C LEU A 24 -8.47 5.91 -5.23
N ARG A 25 -7.17 6.24 -5.24
CA ARG A 25 -6.69 7.63 -5.24
C ARG A 25 -7.11 8.41 -3.99
N TYR A 26 -7.10 7.74 -2.85
CA TYR A 26 -7.36 8.31 -1.53
C TYR A 26 -6.08 8.18 -0.71
N PRO A 27 -5.10 9.08 -0.88
CA PRO A 27 -3.88 9.03 -0.11
C PRO A 27 -4.18 9.29 1.37
N VAL A 28 -3.56 8.47 2.23
CA VAL A 28 -3.67 8.60 3.68
C VAL A 28 -2.56 9.50 4.18
N ASP A 29 -2.94 10.58 4.89
CA ASP A 29 -2.01 11.49 5.54
C ASP A 29 -1.44 10.88 6.82
N ARG A 30 -2.31 10.35 7.68
CA ARG A 30 -1.91 9.71 8.94
C ARG A 30 -2.96 8.75 9.48
N VAL A 31 -2.53 7.88 10.40
CA VAL A 31 -3.41 7.10 11.27
C VAL A 31 -3.85 7.99 12.44
N ILE A 32 -5.12 7.93 12.78
CA ILE A 32 -5.67 8.64 13.95
C ILE A 32 -5.46 7.75 15.16
N ILE A 33 -4.72 8.29 16.15
CA ILE A 33 -4.43 7.59 17.41
C ILE A 33 -5.16 8.34 18.53
N GLU A 34 -5.94 7.60 19.31
CA GLU A 34 -6.58 8.10 20.54
C GLU A 34 -6.15 7.22 21.70
N GLY A 35 -5.43 7.81 22.64
CA GLY A 35 -4.72 7.07 23.69
C GLY A 35 -3.63 6.19 23.06
N ASP A 36 -3.78 4.88 23.15
CA ASP A 36 -2.87 3.85 22.62
C ASP A 36 -3.48 3.02 21.47
N ARG A 37 -4.61 3.49 20.90
CA ARG A 37 -5.36 2.77 19.86
C ARG A 37 -5.42 3.56 18.55
N ALA A 38 -5.24 2.83 17.44
CA ALA A 38 -5.62 3.33 16.13
C ALA A 38 -7.16 3.27 15.99
N VAL A 39 -7.79 4.42 15.72
CA VAL A 39 -9.24 4.56 15.64
C VAL A 39 -9.72 5.02 14.26
N GLY A 40 -8.82 5.09 13.29
CA GLY A 40 -9.14 5.48 11.93
C GLY A 40 -7.94 6.02 11.18
N VAL A 41 -8.22 6.64 10.04
CA VAL A 41 -7.23 7.30 9.22
C VAL A 41 -7.71 8.69 8.82
N LYS A 42 -6.77 9.61 8.63
CA LYS A 42 -7.02 10.90 8.00
C LYS A 42 -6.50 10.85 6.57
N LEU A 43 -7.33 11.26 5.63
CA LEU A 43 -6.96 11.36 4.22
C LEU A 43 -6.24 12.68 3.97
N GLU A 44 -5.40 12.72 2.95
CA GLU A 44 -4.83 13.99 2.48
C GLU A 44 -5.94 14.88 1.92
N ALA A 45 -5.79 16.19 2.11
CA ALA A 45 -6.68 17.17 1.51
C ALA A 45 -6.57 17.13 -0.03
N ARG A 46 -7.69 17.23 -0.73
CA ARG A 46 -7.70 17.19 -2.21
C ARG A 46 -7.29 18.53 -2.83
N SER A 47 -7.43 19.60 -2.09
CA SER A 47 -7.11 20.96 -2.55
C SER A 47 -6.42 21.76 -1.45
N ALA A 48 -5.63 22.75 -1.84
CA ALA A 48 -5.00 23.66 -0.89
C ALA A 48 -6.07 24.44 -0.09
N GLY A 49 -5.94 24.38 1.23
CA GLY A 49 -6.89 25.02 2.16
C GLY A 49 -8.05 24.15 2.64
N GLU A 50 -8.23 22.94 2.09
CA GLU A 50 -9.17 21.96 2.60
C GLU A 50 -8.56 21.14 3.75
N VAL A 51 -9.43 20.62 4.62
CA VAL A 51 -9.06 19.65 5.65
C VAL A 51 -9.38 18.25 5.12
N GLY A 52 -8.40 17.35 5.17
CA GLY A 52 -8.61 15.97 4.75
C GLY A 52 -9.71 15.29 5.59
N GLU A 53 -10.48 14.45 4.94
CA GLU A 53 -11.56 13.66 5.55
C GLU A 53 -11.00 12.66 6.59
N GLU A 54 -11.73 12.42 7.66
CA GLU A 54 -11.43 11.39 8.64
C GLU A 54 -12.36 10.19 8.47
N VAL A 55 -11.75 9.02 8.31
CA VAL A 55 -12.48 7.74 8.23
C VAL A 55 -12.22 6.97 9.52
N ARG A 56 -13.26 6.75 10.30
CA ARG A 56 -13.19 6.03 11.57
C ARG A 56 -13.30 4.52 11.36
N ALA A 57 -12.50 3.76 12.11
CA ALA A 57 -12.50 2.29 12.06
C ALA A 57 -12.09 1.68 13.40
N ASN A 58 -12.60 0.49 13.69
CA ASN A 58 -12.22 -0.26 14.89
C ASN A 58 -10.81 -0.89 14.77
N VAL A 59 -10.35 -1.14 13.55
CA VAL A 59 -9.05 -1.72 13.23
C VAL A 59 -8.51 -1.02 11.98
N VAL A 60 -7.24 -0.69 11.99
CA VAL A 60 -6.51 -0.17 10.83
C VAL A 60 -5.42 -1.17 10.45
N LEU A 61 -5.48 -1.67 9.21
CA LEU A 61 -4.46 -2.54 8.63
C LEU A 61 -3.66 -1.73 7.60
N SER A 62 -2.35 -1.59 7.82
CA SER A 62 -1.46 -0.95 6.86
C SER A 62 -0.68 -1.99 6.06
N ASN A 63 -0.78 -1.92 4.73
CA ASN A 63 0.09 -2.62 3.78
C ASN A 63 1.01 -1.64 3.03
N ALA A 64 1.18 -0.44 3.54
CA ALA A 64 2.19 0.49 3.06
C ALA A 64 3.58 0.07 3.54
N ASP A 65 4.62 0.74 3.03
CA ASP A 65 5.99 0.55 3.52
C ASP A 65 6.04 0.65 5.05
N LEU A 66 6.78 -0.27 5.69
CA LEU A 66 6.84 -0.38 7.15
C LEU A 66 7.41 0.90 7.78
N MET A 67 8.49 1.44 7.22
CA MET A 67 9.13 2.64 7.77
C MET A 67 8.28 3.88 7.56
N LEU A 68 7.58 3.96 6.42
CA LEU A 68 6.58 4.99 6.15
C LEU A 68 5.43 4.89 7.17
N THR A 69 4.92 3.67 7.40
CA THR A 69 3.84 3.43 8.37
C THR A 69 4.25 3.86 9.76
N LEU A 70 5.39 3.40 10.26
CA LEU A 70 5.83 3.66 11.64
C LEU A 70 6.26 5.12 11.86
N ASN A 71 7.04 5.69 10.94
CA ASN A 71 7.65 7.01 11.15
C ASN A 71 6.73 8.17 10.75
N ARG A 72 5.87 7.97 9.75
CA ARG A 72 5.01 9.05 9.23
C ARG A 72 3.53 8.82 9.54
N LEU A 73 2.96 7.68 9.12
CA LEU A 73 1.51 7.49 9.22
C LEU A 73 1.06 7.34 10.67
N VAL A 74 1.76 6.57 11.48
CA VAL A 74 1.52 6.42 12.93
C VAL A 74 2.23 7.51 13.71
N GLY A 75 3.51 7.74 13.41
CA GLY A 75 4.39 8.67 14.10
C GLY A 75 5.11 8.03 15.29
N ARG A 76 6.41 8.27 15.38
CA ARG A 76 7.29 7.66 16.40
C ARG A 76 6.86 7.94 17.84
N GLN A 77 6.18 9.06 18.08
CA GLN A 77 5.69 9.45 19.41
C GLN A 77 4.60 8.49 19.96
N HIS A 78 3.96 7.70 19.10
CA HIS A 78 2.95 6.71 19.48
C HIS A 78 3.53 5.28 19.58
N LEU A 79 4.82 5.11 19.34
CA LEU A 79 5.48 3.81 19.40
C LEU A 79 6.18 3.61 20.74
N SER A 80 6.21 2.37 21.22
CA SER A 80 7.03 2.01 22.38
C SER A 80 8.52 2.14 22.05
N ALA A 81 9.35 2.33 23.08
CA ALA A 81 10.80 2.38 22.93
C ALA A 81 11.38 1.11 22.28
N GLU A 82 10.75 -0.06 22.55
CA GLU A 82 11.12 -1.33 21.94
C GLU A 82 10.87 -1.32 20.42
N TRP A 83 9.69 -0.85 20.00
CA TRP A 83 9.35 -0.74 18.58
C TRP A 83 10.24 0.25 17.85
N ILE A 84 10.57 1.37 18.47
CA ILE A 84 11.51 2.35 17.94
C ILE A 84 12.88 1.71 17.72
N ALA A 85 13.44 1.06 18.77
CA ALA A 85 14.73 0.40 18.67
C ALA A 85 14.76 -0.76 17.66
N ARG A 86 13.64 -1.44 17.47
CA ARG A 86 13.48 -2.50 16.46
C ARG A 86 13.44 -1.91 15.05
N SER A 87 12.67 -0.85 14.84
CA SER A 87 12.55 -0.19 13.53
C SER A 87 13.86 0.43 13.08
N ASP A 88 14.65 1.01 14.00
CA ASP A 88 15.95 1.61 13.69
C ASP A 88 17.00 0.58 13.24
N ARG A 89 16.79 -0.69 13.55
CA ARG A 89 17.64 -1.81 13.08
C ARG A 89 17.14 -2.49 11.82
N PHE A 90 16.02 -2.03 11.26
CA PHE A 90 15.45 -2.63 10.06
C PHE A 90 16.26 -2.23 8.83
N HIS A 91 16.81 -3.22 8.15
CA HIS A 91 17.46 -3.02 6.87
C HIS A 91 16.48 -3.39 5.75
N MET A 92 16.20 -2.43 4.88
CA MET A 92 15.42 -2.70 3.68
C MET A 92 16.24 -3.60 2.75
N ALA A 93 15.58 -4.58 2.15
CA ALA A 93 16.20 -5.38 1.09
C ALA A 93 16.51 -4.52 -0.14
N ASP A 94 17.35 -5.05 -1.03
CA ASP A 94 17.67 -4.38 -2.29
C ASP A 94 16.41 -4.09 -3.10
N ALA A 95 16.35 -2.92 -3.69
CA ALA A 95 15.25 -2.53 -4.55
C ALA A 95 15.28 -3.32 -5.86
N ILE A 96 14.12 -3.84 -6.27
CA ILE A 96 13.96 -4.48 -7.58
C ILE A 96 13.38 -3.43 -8.53
N PHE A 97 14.11 -3.16 -9.61
CA PHE A 97 13.63 -2.34 -10.72
C PHE A 97 13.13 -3.24 -11.84
N ILE A 98 11.87 -3.10 -12.22
CA ILE A 98 11.26 -3.90 -13.30
C ILE A 98 10.88 -2.97 -14.44
N THR A 99 11.36 -3.27 -15.64
CA THR A 99 10.99 -2.57 -16.87
C THR A 99 10.13 -3.48 -17.74
N PHE A 100 8.93 -3.04 -18.08
CA PHE A 100 8.04 -3.73 -19.01
C PHE A 100 8.21 -3.11 -20.39
N LEU A 101 8.66 -3.92 -21.37
CA LEU A 101 8.89 -3.50 -22.74
C LEU A 101 7.84 -4.10 -23.67
N GLY A 102 7.08 -3.26 -24.34
CA GLY A 102 6.23 -3.67 -25.47
C GLY A 102 7.05 -3.69 -26.76
N VAL A 103 7.23 -4.88 -27.35
CA VAL A 103 7.99 -5.04 -28.59
C VAL A 103 7.07 -5.47 -29.72
N ARG A 104 7.19 -4.81 -30.90
CA ARG A 104 6.49 -5.25 -32.11
C ARG A 104 7.24 -6.39 -32.77
N GLY A 105 6.52 -7.45 -33.11
CA GLY A 105 7.06 -8.60 -33.83
C GLY A 105 6.70 -9.93 -33.18
N ASP A 106 6.95 -11.00 -33.93
CA ASP A 106 6.80 -12.36 -33.44
C ASP A 106 8.11 -12.82 -32.81
N LEU A 107 8.17 -12.71 -31.48
CA LEU A 107 9.36 -13.02 -30.70
C LEU A 107 9.65 -14.53 -30.69
N GLN A 108 8.62 -15.38 -30.82
CA GLN A 108 8.81 -16.83 -30.87
C GLN A 108 9.54 -17.25 -32.14
N LYS A 109 9.26 -16.63 -33.28
CA LYS A 109 10.02 -16.86 -34.52
C LYS A 109 11.49 -16.41 -34.45
N LYS A 110 11.80 -15.53 -33.48
CA LYS A 110 13.17 -15.08 -33.18
C LYS A 110 13.86 -15.92 -32.11
N GLY A 111 13.26 -17.06 -31.73
CA GLY A 111 13.83 -17.97 -30.73
C GLY A 111 13.63 -17.58 -29.27
N MET A 112 12.82 -16.55 -29.00
CA MET A 112 12.47 -16.18 -27.62
C MET A 112 11.34 -17.05 -27.11
N CYS A 113 11.49 -17.61 -25.93
CA CYS A 113 10.47 -18.36 -25.22
C CYS A 113 9.99 -17.62 -23.97
N ALA A 114 8.82 -18.01 -23.44
CA ALA A 114 8.26 -17.47 -22.20
C ALA A 114 9.02 -18.03 -20.99
N THR A 115 10.24 -17.57 -20.80
CA THR A 115 11.15 -18.03 -19.75
C THR A 115 11.74 -16.82 -19.01
N ASN A 116 11.87 -16.94 -17.69
CA ASN A 116 12.61 -16.00 -16.88
C ASN A 116 14.10 -16.38 -16.90
N TYR A 117 14.96 -15.40 -17.12
CA TYR A 117 16.41 -15.55 -17.02
C TYR A 117 16.87 -14.79 -15.77
N TRP A 118 17.60 -15.49 -14.89
CA TRP A 118 18.16 -14.95 -13.65
C TRP A 118 19.67 -14.87 -13.74
#